data_2a7ae51a09c0345a93eb9abe7d79b933
#
_entry.id   2a7ae51a09c0345a93eb9abe7d79b933
#
_cell.length_a   1.000
_cell.length_b   1.000
_cell.length_c   1.000
_cell.angle_alpha   90.00
_cell.angle_beta   90.00
_cell.angle_gamma   90.00
#
_symmetry.space_group_name_H-M   'P 1'
#
loop_
_entity.id
_entity.type
_entity.pdbx_description
1 polymer ?
#
loop_
_entity_poly.entity_id
_entity_poly.type
_entity_poly.pdbx_seq_one_letter_code
_entity_poly.pdbx_strand_id
1 'polypeptide(L)'
;LLTNWQICSLLESMDSTSEIMRALRAGRALLGLSQEELAELAGISRQIVVRIEKGESNVLVEAIEKVRMALESRGVAFIDATREHGPGVAMLRRPVSPDLAPQ
;
A
#
# COMPACT_ATOMS: atom_id res chain seq x y z
N LEU A 1 25.67 21.58 -8.36
CA LEU A 1 25.84 20.17 -8.11
C LEU A 1 24.86 19.69 -7.08
N LEU A 2 24.21 18.57 -7.36
CA LEU A 2 23.28 17.97 -6.44
C LEU A 2 24.02 17.29 -5.29
N THR A 3 23.52 17.47 -4.08
CA THR A 3 24.03 16.75 -2.94
C THR A 3 23.54 15.29 -3.00
N ASN A 4 24.19 14.40 -2.25
CA ASN A 4 23.75 13.02 -2.16
C ASN A 4 22.30 12.91 -1.72
N TRP A 5 21.87 13.80 -0.83
CA TRP A 5 20.50 13.85 -0.36
C TRP A 5 19.53 14.20 -1.49
N GLN A 6 19.88 15.18 -2.32
CA GLN A 6 19.04 15.57 -3.45
C GLN A 6 18.93 14.46 -4.48
N ILE A 7 20.02 13.76 -4.73
CA ILE A 7 20.03 12.61 -5.63
C ILE A 7 19.13 11.50 -5.10
N CYS A 8 19.22 11.19 -3.81
CA CYS A 8 18.37 10.18 -3.17
C CYS A 8 16.90 10.57 -3.24
N SER A 9 16.59 11.86 -3.04
CA SER A 9 15.23 12.35 -3.12
C SER A 9 14.64 12.19 -4.53
N LEU A 10 15.46 12.46 -5.55
CA LEU A 10 15.05 12.26 -6.95
C LEU A 10 14.81 10.78 -7.27
N LEU A 11 15.69 9.91 -6.78
CA LEU A 11 15.54 8.48 -6.97
C LEU A 11 14.30 7.93 -6.25
N GLU A 12 14.04 8.41 -5.06
CA GLU A 12 12.82 8.06 -4.32
C GLU A 12 11.57 8.46 -5.09
N SER A 13 11.60 9.65 -5.70
CA SER A 13 10.49 10.11 -6.53
C SER A 13 10.22 9.17 -7.71
N MET A 14 11.28 8.63 -8.31
CA MET A 14 11.16 7.70 -9.42
C MET A 14 10.64 6.33 -8.97
N ASP A 15 11.00 5.90 -7.76
CA ASP A 15 10.65 4.60 -7.22
C ASP A 15 9.41 4.60 -6.32
N SER A 16 8.81 5.76 -6.10
CA SER A 16 7.71 5.90 -5.14
C SER A 16 6.51 5.01 -5.47
N THR A 17 6.15 4.87 -6.74
CA THR A 17 5.06 4.01 -7.16
C THR A 17 5.36 2.55 -6.85
N SER A 18 6.59 2.13 -7.13
CA SER A 18 7.05 0.77 -6.85
C SER A 18 7.02 0.47 -5.34
N GLU A 19 7.41 1.43 -4.52
CA GLU A 19 7.38 1.29 -3.06
C GLU A 19 5.94 1.17 -2.55
N ILE A 20 5.04 1.98 -3.10
CA ILE A 20 3.62 1.90 -2.75
C ILE A 20 3.05 0.52 -3.10
N MET A 21 3.38 0.01 -4.27
CA MET A 21 2.92 -1.31 -4.70
C MET A 21 3.42 -2.41 -3.77
N ARG A 22 4.67 -2.31 -3.30
CA ARG A 22 5.21 -3.24 -2.32
C ARG A 22 4.50 -3.13 -0.98
N ALA A 23 4.15 -1.92 -0.57
CA ALA A 23 3.40 -1.71 0.66
C ALA A 23 2.00 -2.33 0.58
N LEU A 24 1.36 -2.26 -0.57
CA LEU A 24 0.06 -2.91 -0.78
C LEU A 24 0.18 -4.42 -0.64
N ARG A 25 1.21 -5.01 -1.22
CA ARG A 25 1.48 -6.44 -1.07
C ARG A 25 1.71 -6.82 0.39
N ALA A 26 2.46 -6.00 1.11
CA ALA A 26 2.71 -6.22 2.53
C ALA A 26 1.41 -6.14 3.35
N GLY A 27 0.53 -5.19 3.01
CA GLY A 27 -0.78 -5.08 3.65
C GLY A 27 -1.63 -6.32 3.44
N ARG A 28 -1.63 -6.85 2.24
CA ARG A 28 -2.34 -8.11 1.96
C ARG A 28 -1.79 -9.25 2.81
N ALA A 29 -0.46 -9.34 2.91
CA ALA A 29 0.19 -10.38 3.71
C ALA A 29 -0.16 -10.26 5.19
N LEU A 30 -0.23 -9.04 5.70
CA LEU A 30 -0.63 -8.81 7.10
C LEU A 30 -2.03 -9.33 7.39
N LEU A 31 -2.94 -9.20 6.43
CA LEU A 31 -4.31 -9.68 6.57
C LEU A 31 -4.45 -11.18 6.29
N GLY A 32 -3.43 -11.80 5.74
CA GLY A 32 -3.48 -13.21 5.37
C GLY A 32 -4.40 -13.50 4.19
N LEU A 33 -4.66 -12.49 3.36
CA LEU A 33 -5.54 -12.65 2.21
C LEU A 33 -4.78 -13.20 1.01
N SER A 34 -5.47 -14.00 0.20
CA SER A 34 -4.95 -14.38 -1.12
C SER A 34 -5.13 -13.20 -2.09
N GLN A 35 -4.44 -13.27 -3.22
CA GLN A 35 -4.62 -12.28 -4.29
C GLN A 35 -6.06 -12.26 -4.78
N GLU A 36 -6.68 -13.42 -4.87
CA GLU A 36 -8.07 -13.53 -5.30
C GLU A 36 -9.03 -12.89 -4.30
N GLU A 37 -8.81 -13.15 -3.01
CA GLU A 37 -9.62 -12.55 -1.96
C GLU A 37 -9.49 -11.03 -1.96
N LEU A 38 -8.28 -10.52 -2.13
CA LEU A 38 -8.06 -9.09 -2.23
C LEU A 38 -8.75 -8.51 -3.46
N ALA A 39 -8.68 -9.20 -4.59
CA ALA A 39 -9.33 -8.75 -5.82
C ALA A 39 -10.85 -8.61 -5.62
N GLU A 40 -11.47 -9.59 -4.99
CA GLU A 40 -12.89 -9.55 -4.67
C GLU A 40 -13.22 -8.37 -3.74
N LEU A 41 -12.42 -8.20 -2.70
CA LEU A 41 -12.62 -7.11 -1.75
C LEU A 41 -12.49 -5.75 -2.39
N ALA A 42 -11.54 -5.58 -3.30
CA ALA A 42 -11.27 -4.33 -3.98
C ALA A 42 -12.18 -4.09 -5.20
N GLY A 43 -12.88 -5.12 -5.67
CA GLY A 43 -13.74 -5.01 -6.83
C GLY A 43 -12.97 -4.91 -8.15
N ILE A 44 -11.83 -5.58 -8.25
CA ILE A 44 -11.01 -5.62 -9.46
C ILE A 44 -10.65 -7.08 -9.79
N SER A 45 -10.04 -7.30 -10.95
CA SER A 45 -9.64 -8.64 -11.33
C SER A 45 -8.38 -9.07 -10.58
N ARG A 46 -8.23 -10.39 -10.38
CA ARG A 46 -7.04 -10.96 -9.78
C ARG A 46 -5.79 -10.59 -10.58
N GLN A 47 -5.90 -10.54 -11.90
CA GLN A 47 -4.77 -10.19 -12.77
C GLN A 47 -4.25 -8.79 -12.48
N ILE A 48 -5.13 -7.86 -12.18
CA ILE A 48 -4.72 -6.49 -11.82
C ILE A 48 -3.98 -6.51 -10.49
N VAL A 49 -4.45 -7.26 -9.51
CA VAL A 49 -3.74 -7.41 -8.23
C VAL A 49 -2.33 -7.97 -8.46
N VAL A 50 -2.21 -9.00 -9.28
CA VAL A 50 -0.90 -9.59 -9.62
C VAL A 50 0.03 -8.55 -10.24
N ARG A 51 -0.47 -7.75 -11.17
CA ARG A 51 0.32 -6.71 -11.83
C ARG A 51 0.78 -5.63 -10.85
N ILE A 52 -0.11 -5.22 -9.96
CA ILE A 52 0.23 -4.25 -8.91
C ILE A 52 1.36 -4.81 -8.05
N GLU A 53 1.23 -6.06 -7.61
CA GLU A 53 2.22 -6.67 -6.71
C GLU A 53 3.55 -6.95 -7.38
N LYS A 54 3.56 -7.06 -8.69
CA LYS A 54 4.80 -7.17 -9.46
C LYS A 54 5.46 -5.82 -9.70
N GLY A 55 4.78 -4.73 -9.41
CA GLY A 55 5.32 -3.40 -9.63
C GLY A 55 5.31 -2.95 -11.08
N GLU A 56 4.37 -3.45 -11.88
CA GLU A 56 4.27 -3.07 -13.28
C GLU A 56 3.84 -1.60 -13.41
N SER A 57 4.46 -0.89 -14.35
CA SER A 57 4.27 0.55 -14.50
C SER A 57 2.97 0.95 -15.21
N ASN A 58 2.31 0.02 -15.86
CA ASN A 58 1.12 0.31 -16.67
C ASN A 58 -0.20 0.00 -15.95
N VAL A 59 -0.19 0.04 -14.63
CA VAL A 59 -1.39 -0.15 -13.81
C VAL A 59 -2.05 1.18 -13.54
N LEU A 60 -3.37 1.24 -13.66
CA LEU A 60 -4.13 2.46 -13.41
C LEU A 60 -4.06 2.85 -11.93
N VAL A 61 -3.89 4.14 -11.68
CA VAL A 61 -3.90 4.69 -10.31
C VAL A 61 -5.19 4.35 -9.59
N GLU A 62 -6.31 4.37 -10.30
CA GLU A 62 -7.61 4.00 -9.76
C GLU A 62 -7.62 2.59 -9.17
N ALA A 63 -6.98 1.63 -9.84
CA ALA A 63 -6.89 0.26 -9.35
C ALA A 63 -6.04 0.20 -8.07
N ILE A 64 -4.94 0.94 -8.03
CA ILE A 64 -4.08 1.02 -6.87
C ILE A 64 -4.86 1.58 -5.68
N GLU A 65 -5.63 2.64 -5.90
CA GLU A 65 -6.46 3.24 -4.85
C GLU A 65 -7.54 2.29 -4.34
N LYS A 66 -8.16 1.53 -5.23
CA LYS A 66 -9.15 0.52 -4.82
C LYS A 66 -8.55 -0.53 -3.91
N VAL A 67 -7.36 -1.00 -4.22
CA VAL A 67 -6.65 -1.97 -3.39
C VAL A 67 -6.30 -1.36 -2.04
N ARG A 68 -5.79 -0.15 -2.04
CA ARG A 68 -5.45 0.57 -0.81
C ARG A 68 -6.67 0.71 0.10
N MET A 69 -7.77 1.19 -0.45
CA MET A 69 -9.01 1.38 0.31
C MET A 69 -9.56 0.06 0.86
N ALA A 70 -9.45 -1.01 0.08
CA ALA A 70 -9.87 -2.33 0.51
C ALA A 70 -9.05 -2.80 1.72
N LEU A 71 -7.74 -2.63 1.67
CA LEU A 71 -6.86 -3.00 2.79
C LEU A 71 -7.12 -2.13 4.01
N GLU A 72 -7.28 -0.83 3.81
CA GLU A 72 -7.60 0.09 4.91
C GLU A 72 -8.92 -0.29 5.59
N SER A 73 -9.91 -0.71 4.82
CA SER A 73 -11.21 -1.12 5.36
C SER A 73 -11.09 -2.35 6.27
N ARG A 74 -10.02 -3.11 6.13
CA ARG A 74 -9.77 -4.30 6.94
C ARG A 74 -8.75 -4.06 8.05
N GLY A 75 -8.36 -2.82 8.27
CA GLY A 75 -7.51 -2.46 9.40
C GLY A 75 -6.04 -2.26 9.10
N VAL A 76 -5.65 -2.23 7.83
CA VAL A 76 -4.27 -1.90 7.48
C VAL A 76 -4.10 -0.39 7.51
N ALA A 77 -3.11 0.08 8.24
CA ALA A 77 -2.71 1.48 8.26
C ALA A 77 -1.48 1.65 7.38
N PHE A 78 -1.53 2.59 6.46
CA PHE A 78 -0.39 2.90 5.58
C PHE A 78 0.41 4.04 6.19
N ILE A 79 1.71 3.81 6.30
CA ILE A 79 2.65 4.77 6.90
C ILE A 79 3.37 5.46 5.76
N ASP A 80 3.34 6.79 5.76
CA ASP A 80 3.95 7.58 4.69
C ASP A 80 5.47 7.49 4.73
N ALA A 81 6.07 7.59 3.55
CA ALA A 81 7.51 7.65 3.42
C ALA A 81 8.05 8.92 4.08
N THR A 82 9.19 8.80 4.71
CA THR A 82 9.91 9.92 5.31
C THR A 82 11.32 9.97 4.72
N ARG A 83 12.12 10.92 5.20
CA ARG A 83 13.52 11.00 4.79
C ARG A 83 14.34 9.79 5.24
N GLU A 84 13.88 9.11 6.29
CA GLU A 84 14.61 8.02 6.92
C GLU A 84 14.16 6.65 6.46
N HIS A 85 12.92 6.54 5.96
CA HIS A 85 12.38 5.26 5.51
C HIS A 85 11.35 5.47 4.42
N GLY A 86 11.15 4.44 3.60
CA GLY A 86 10.07 4.40 2.62
C GLY A 86 8.72 4.16 3.28
N PRO A 87 7.66 4.00 2.50
CA PRO A 87 6.34 3.73 3.03
C PRO A 87 6.29 2.37 3.72
N GLY A 88 5.38 2.22 4.66
CA GLY A 88 5.20 0.98 5.39
C GLY A 88 3.75 0.71 5.68
N VAL A 89 3.51 -0.40 6.35
CA VAL A 89 2.17 -0.81 6.76
C VAL A 89 2.19 -1.32 8.18
N ALA A 90 1.05 -1.16 8.85
CA ALA A 90 0.84 -1.70 10.18
C ALA A 90 -0.61 -2.15 10.30
N MET A 91 -0.88 -3.11 11.16
CA MET A 91 -2.25 -3.52 11.45
C MET A 91 -2.77 -2.74 12.64
N LEU A 92 -3.95 -2.18 12.50
CA LEU A 92 -4.65 -1.62 13.64
C LEU A 92 -5.09 -2.77 14.54
N ARG A 93 -4.88 -2.63 15.83
CA ARG A 93 -5.25 -3.68 16.79
C ARG A 93 -6.76 -3.82 16.92
N ARG A 94 -7.46 -2.72 16.69
CA ARG A 94 -8.92 -2.70 16.70
C ARG A 94 -9.40 -1.76 15.61
N PRO A 95 -10.45 -2.14 14.89
CA PRO A 95 -11.15 -1.15 14.09
C PRO A 95 -11.64 -0.08 15.06
N VAL A 96 -11.32 1.18 14.77
CA VAL A 96 -11.73 2.26 15.65
C VAL A 96 -13.19 2.58 15.35
N SER A 97 -14.08 1.99 16.15
CA SER A 97 -15.46 2.45 16.24
C SER A 97 -15.52 3.39 17.43
N PRO A 98 -16.16 4.56 17.31
CA PRO A 98 -16.33 5.45 18.46
C PRO A 98 -16.96 4.77 19.66
N ASP A 99 -17.79 3.78 19.43
CA ASP A 99 -18.49 3.03 20.49
C ASP A 99 -17.58 2.04 21.22
N LEU A 100 -16.45 1.70 20.59
CA LEU A 100 -15.51 0.71 21.12
C LEU A 100 -14.17 1.33 21.50
N ALA A 101 -14.06 2.66 21.44
CA ALA A 101 -12.83 3.34 21.80
C ALA A 101 -12.49 3.04 23.26
N PRO A 102 -11.23 2.73 23.57
CA PRO A 102 -10.82 2.53 24.95
C PRO A 102 -11.03 3.81 25.74
N GLN A 103 -11.57 3.67 26.88
CA GLN A 103 -11.89 4.79 27.74
C GLN A 103 -10.84 5.00 28.81
#